data_0d2164ec3323b55599348f97bac227e4
#
_entry.id   0d2164ec3323b55599348f97bac227e4
#
_cell.length_a   1.000
_cell.length_b   1.000
_cell.length_c   1.000
_cell.angle_alpha   90.00
_cell.angle_beta   90.00
_cell.angle_gamma   90.00
#
_symmetry.space_group_name_H-M   'P 1'
#
loop_
_entity.id
_entity.type
_entity.pdbx_description
1 polymer ?
#
loop_
_entity_poly.entity_id
_entity_poly.type
_entity_poly.pdbx_seq_one_letter_code
_entity_poly.pdbx_strand_id
1 'polypeptide(L)'
;MSTSSSTAARSTAASCSSCHGETGLSSNPATPSIAGQDAEYLVAATRAYKDGTRKDESMKAPSAALDDKALANVAAYYASQAPQAPAVRKPVSVGEWTARCDRCHGVNGNSTDPMVPALAGQRADWLEQVLLLYRSGARKSVAMSATRSSS
;
A
#
# COMPACT_ATOMS: atom_id res chain seq x y z
N MET A 1 5.92 26.65 -13.18
CA MET A 1 5.30 27.17 -11.94
C MET A 1 4.70 26.01 -11.11
N SER A 2 5.53 25.09 -10.60
CA SER A 2 5.04 23.90 -9.86
C SER A 2 5.79 23.61 -8.56
N THR A 3 6.49 24.58 -7.98
CA THR A 3 7.32 24.38 -6.77
C THR A 3 6.55 24.47 -5.44
N SER A 4 5.41 25.18 -5.41
CA SER A 4 4.61 25.33 -4.16
C SER A 4 3.86 24.07 -3.75
N SER A 5 3.36 23.28 -4.71
CA SER A 5 2.62 22.02 -4.41
C SER A 5 3.53 20.95 -3.82
N SER A 6 4.76 20.84 -4.28
CA SER A 6 5.70 19.81 -3.80
C SER A 6 6.18 20.08 -2.36
N THR A 7 6.34 21.33 -1.97
CA THR A 7 6.77 21.72 -0.62
C THR A 7 5.65 21.48 0.41
N ALA A 8 4.40 21.83 0.08
CA ALA A 8 3.24 21.59 0.93
C ALA A 8 2.97 20.07 1.11
N ALA A 9 3.10 19.30 0.02
CA ALA A 9 2.96 17.85 0.06
C ALA A 9 4.03 17.20 0.95
N ARG A 10 5.26 17.65 0.87
CA ARG A 10 6.38 17.18 1.69
C ARG A 10 6.20 17.50 3.17
N SER A 11 5.75 18.69 3.52
CA SER A 11 5.51 19.08 4.92
C SER A 11 4.37 18.26 5.54
N THR A 12 3.31 17.97 4.78
CA THR A 12 2.20 17.13 5.25
C THR A 12 2.61 15.65 5.35
N ALA A 13 3.52 15.18 4.48
CA ALA A 13 4.06 13.83 4.52
C ALA A 13 5.01 13.59 5.72
N ALA A 14 5.47 14.64 6.42
CA ALA A 14 6.41 14.51 7.54
C ALA A 14 5.87 13.63 8.68
N SER A 15 4.57 13.68 8.95
CA SER A 15 3.94 12.80 9.97
C SER A 15 3.85 11.34 9.54
N CYS A 16 3.85 11.06 8.24
CA CYS A 16 3.81 9.71 7.68
C CYS A 16 5.21 9.11 7.58
N SER A 17 6.21 9.95 7.34
CA SER A 17 7.59 9.54 7.08
C SER A 17 8.25 8.84 8.28
N SER A 18 7.83 9.15 9.50
CA SER A 18 8.35 8.50 10.71
C SER A 18 8.16 6.98 10.73
N CYS A 19 7.09 6.49 10.09
CA CYS A 19 6.78 5.06 9.99
C CYS A 19 7.03 4.50 8.59
N HIS A 20 6.58 5.22 7.54
CA HIS A 20 6.66 4.77 6.16
C HIS A 20 7.96 5.14 5.43
N GLY A 21 8.83 5.93 6.06
CA GLY A 21 10.04 6.48 5.43
C GLY A 21 9.77 7.76 4.64
N GLU A 22 10.79 8.60 4.48
CA GLU A 22 10.66 9.89 3.74
C GLU A 22 10.18 9.70 2.31
N THR A 23 10.70 8.68 1.65
CA THR A 23 10.32 8.33 0.26
C THR A 23 9.24 7.26 0.19
N GLY A 24 8.68 6.85 1.32
CA GLY A 24 7.71 5.77 1.38
C GLY A 24 8.31 4.36 1.34
N LEU A 25 9.62 4.24 1.54
CA LEU A 25 10.31 2.96 1.70
C LEU A 25 10.49 2.70 3.20
N SER A 26 9.65 1.86 3.76
CA SER A 26 9.71 1.49 5.17
C SER A 26 10.82 0.49 5.45
N SER A 27 11.56 0.70 6.54
CA SER A 27 12.51 -0.27 7.10
C SER A 27 11.89 -1.17 8.17
N ASN A 28 10.67 -0.86 8.62
CA ASN A 28 9.97 -1.64 9.64
C ASN A 28 9.11 -2.73 8.98
N PRO A 29 9.30 -4.02 9.35
CA PRO A 29 8.48 -5.12 8.83
C PRO A 29 6.97 -4.97 9.09
N ALA A 30 6.59 -4.33 10.19
CA ALA A 30 5.18 -4.09 10.55
C ALA A 30 4.54 -2.91 9.81
N THR A 31 5.32 -2.13 9.04
CA THR A 31 4.84 -0.96 8.31
C THR A 31 5.05 -1.15 6.82
N PRO A 32 4.02 -1.00 5.97
CA PRO A 32 4.18 -1.19 4.53
C PRO A 32 5.00 -0.08 3.90
N SER A 33 5.77 -0.42 2.86
CA SER A 33 6.24 0.57 1.90
C SER A 33 5.08 1.08 1.06
N ILE A 34 5.05 2.38 0.81
CA ILE A 34 3.98 3.06 0.06
C ILE A 34 4.51 3.88 -1.13
N ALA A 35 5.83 3.84 -1.37
CA ALA A 35 6.47 4.45 -2.53
C ALA A 35 5.95 3.84 -3.84
N GLY A 36 5.57 4.67 -4.80
CA GLY A 36 5.08 4.24 -6.11
C GLY A 36 3.73 3.54 -6.10
N GLN A 37 3.02 3.54 -4.97
CA GLN A 37 1.66 3.02 -4.90
C GLN A 37 0.70 3.98 -5.60
N ASP A 38 -0.39 3.46 -6.17
CA ASP A 38 -1.42 4.26 -6.82
C ASP A 38 -2.02 5.31 -5.86
N ALA A 39 -2.13 6.56 -6.33
CA ALA A 39 -2.58 7.68 -5.49
C ALA A 39 -4.05 7.52 -5.05
N GLU A 40 -4.93 7.05 -5.92
CA GLU A 40 -6.34 6.84 -5.59
C GLU A 40 -6.49 5.71 -4.58
N TYR A 41 -5.68 4.65 -4.73
CA TYR A 41 -5.63 3.59 -3.73
C TYR A 41 -5.16 4.11 -2.36
N LEU A 42 -4.11 4.93 -2.31
CA LEU A 42 -3.61 5.53 -1.06
C LEU A 42 -4.68 6.40 -0.38
N VAL A 43 -5.42 7.19 -1.16
CA VAL A 43 -6.54 7.99 -0.67
C VAL A 43 -7.63 7.08 -0.09
N ALA A 44 -8.08 6.08 -0.84
CA ALA A 44 -9.13 5.17 -0.41
C ALA A 44 -8.74 4.39 0.85
N ALA A 45 -7.52 3.86 0.89
CA ALA A 45 -7.01 3.12 2.04
C ALA A 45 -6.91 3.98 3.29
N THR A 46 -6.43 5.22 3.17
CA THR A 46 -6.31 6.14 4.31
C THR A 46 -7.68 6.60 4.81
N ARG A 47 -8.63 6.86 3.91
CA ARG A 47 -10.03 7.13 4.30
C ARG A 47 -10.64 5.97 5.06
N ALA A 48 -10.38 4.74 4.65
CA ALA A 48 -10.88 3.54 5.34
C ALA A 48 -10.35 3.41 6.78
N TYR A 49 -9.13 3.90 7.07
CA TYR A 49 -8.64 4.01 8.45
C TYR A 49 -9.33 5.16 9.20
N LYS A 50 -9.58 6.28 8.53
CA LYS A 50 -10.23 7.45 9.12
C LYS A 50 -11.68 7.16 9.51
N ASP A 51 -12.43 6.46 8.68
CA ASP A 51 -13.84 6.10 8.91
C ASP A 51 -14.03 4.81 9.74
N GLY A 52 -12.93 4.08 10.02
CA GLY A 52 -12.93 2.88 10.85
C GLY A 52 -13.33 1.59 10.12
N THR A 53 -13.58 1.62 8.81
CA THR A 53 -13.84 0.41 8.01
C THR A 53 -12.58 -0.44 7.89
N ARG A 54 -11.39 0.17 7.96
CA ARG A 54 -10.10 -0.49 8.12
C ARG A 54 -9.54 -0.18 9.50
N LYS A 55 -9.16 -1.22 10.24
CA LYS A 55 -8.70 -1.07 11.63
C LYS A 55 -7.19 -1.25 11.71
N ASP A 56 -6.53 -0.23 12.24
CA ASP A 56 -5.12 -0.25 12.63
C ASP A 56 -4.91 0.93 13.59
N GLU A 57 -4.47 0.64 14.79
CA GLU A 57 -4.33 1.68 15.84
C GLU A 57 -3.24 2.70 15.49
N SER A 58 -2.18 2.29 14.80
CA SER A 58 -1.10 3.20 14.40
C SER A 58 -1.50 4.14 13.27
N MET A 59 -2.41 3.70 12.38
CA MET A 59 -2.92 4.52 11.28
C MET A 59 -4.13 5.38 11.64
N LYS A 60 -4.82 5.08 12.72
CA LYS A 60 -6.05 5.79 13.14
C LYS A 60 -5.81 7.28 13.40
N ALA A 61 -4.86 7.61 14.24
CA ALA A 61 -4.57 9.00 14.60
C ALA A 61 -4.01 9.82 13.43
N PRO A 62 -3.00 9.34 12.67
CA PRO A 62 -2.49 10.07 11.51
C PRO A 62 -3.55 10.29 10.43
N SER A 63 -4.41 9.29 10.15
CA SER A 63 -5.47 9.42 9.14
C SER A 63 -6.55 10.40 9.55
N ALA A 64 -6.93 10.45 10.84
CA ALA A 64 -7.93 11.37 11.36
C ALA A 64 -7.50 12.85 11.25
N ALA A 65 -6.20 13.13 11.33
CA ALA A 65 -5.63 14.46 11.25
C ALA A 65 -5.62 15.06 9.82
N LEU A 66 -5.84 14.26 8.78
CA LEU A 66 -5.79 14.71 7.39
C LEU A 66 -7.17 15.19 6.91
N ASP A 67 -7.23 16.39 6.34
CA ASP A 67 -8.34 16.79 5.49
C ASP A 67 -8.18 16.20 4.07
N ASP A 68 -9.20 16.32 3.23
CA ASP A 68 -9.20 15.72 1.89
C ASP A 68 -8.08 16.27 0.98
N LYS A 69 -7.74 17.55 1.13
CA LYS A 69 -6.68 18.19 0.35
C LYS A 69 -5.29 17.71 0.79
N ALA A 70 -5.06 17.65 2.09
CA ALA A 70 -3.82 17.13 2.65
C ALA A 70 -3.63 15.66 2.29
N LEU A 71 -4.69 14.87 2.37
CA LEU A 71 -4.68 13.47 1.98
C LEU A 71 -4.33 13.27 0.50
N ALA A 72 -4.97 14.04 -0.40
CA ALA A 72 -4.66 13.98 -1.83
C ALA A 72 -3.19 14.37 -2.12
N ASN A 73 -2.67 15.39 -1.43
CA ASN A 73 -1.27 15.82 -1.58
C ASN A 73 -0.29 14.75 -1.10
N VAL A 74 -0.53 14.14 0.05
CA VAL A 74 0.31 13.05 0.59
C VAL A 74 0.29 11.83 -0.34
N ALA A 75 -0.89 11.45 -0.82
CA ALA A 75 -1.04 10.33 -1.74
C ALA A 75 -0.27 10.58 -3.05
N ALA A 76 -0.41 11.78 -3.64
CA ALA A 76 0.33 12.15 -4.83
C ALA A 76 1.85 12.17 -4.62
N TYR A 77 2.31 12.64 -3.44
CA TYR A 77 3.72 12.62 -3.10
C TYR A 77 4.28 11.20 -3.07
N TYR A 78 3.66 10.28 -2.33
CA TYR A 78 4.17 8.91 -2.25
C TYR A 78 3.98 8.11 -3.54
N ALA A 79 2.92 8.37 -4.31
CA ALA A 79 2.73 7.78 -5.62
C ALA A 79 3.84 8.17 -6.61
N SER A 80 4.40 9.37 -6.48
CA SER A 80 5.50 9.85 -7.32
C SER A 80 6.89 9.32 -6.93
N GLN A 81 7.01 8.66 -5.78
CA GLN A 81 8.29 8.12 -5.32
C GLN A 81 8.63 6.81 -6.05
N ALA A 82 9.92 6.57 -6.24
CA ALA A 82 10.37 5.32 -6.84
C ALA A 82 10.10 4.14 -5.89
N PRO A 83 9.37 3.10 -6.34
CA PRO A 83 9.18 1.89 -5.56
C PRO A 83 10.50 1.16 -5.35
N GLN A 84 10.60 0.36 -4.30
CA GLN A 84 11.77 -0.48 -4.09
C GLN A 84 11.89 -1.45 -5.26
N ALA A 85 13.07 -1.50 -5.88
CA ALA A 85 13.36 -2.51 -6.89
C ALA A 85 13.22 -3.90 -6.27
N PRO A 86 12.48 -4.83 -6.92
CA PRO A 86 12.35 -6.17 -6.41
C PRO A 86 13.74 -6.81 -6.31
N ALA A 87 14.09 -7.33 -5.15
CA ALA A 87 15.23 -8.21 -5.04
C ALA A 87 14.95 -9.43 -5.92
N VAL A 88 15.71 -9.59 -7.00
CA VAL A 88 15.55 -10.72 -7.94
C VAL A 88 16.02 -11.99 -7.23
N ARG A 89 15.16 -12.54 -6.38
CA ARG A 89 15.22 -13.98 -6.09
C ARG A 89 14.40 -14.65 -7.18
N LYS A 90 15.04 -15.43 -8.02
CA LYS A 90 14.35 -16.39 -8.89
C LYS A 90 13.81 -17.51 -8.00
N PRO A 91 12.52 -17.56 -7.68
CA PRO A 91 11.95 -18.76 -7.10
C PRO A 91 11.65 -19.70 -8.26
N VAL A 92 12.08 -20.91 -8.15
CA VAL A 92 11.71 -22.00 -9.04
C VAL A 92 10.20 -22.15 -8.95
N SER A 93 9.50 -22.05 -10.09
CA SER A 93 8.06 -22.33 -10.27
C SER A 93 7.01 -21.47 -9.56
N VAL A 94 7.22 -20.18 -9.40
CA VAL A 94 6.22 -19.26 -8.80
C VAL A 94 5.15 -18.79 -9.81
N GLY A 95 5.33 -19.03 -11.10
CA GLY A 95 4.45 -18.50 -12.15
C GLY A 95 2.98 -18.93 -12.01
N GLU A 96 2.72 -20.18 -11.65
CA GLU A 96 1.35 -20.66 -11.45
C GLU A 96 0.70 -20.09 -10.19
N TRP A 97 1.46 -19.87 -9.14
CA TRP A 97 0.96 -19.26 -7.90
C TRP A 97 0.66 -17.79 -8.08
N THR A 98 1.54 -17.05 -8.75
CA THR A 98 1.35 -15.62 -9.00
C THR A 98 0.25 -15.32 -10.00
N ALA A 99 -0.01 -16.18 -10.96
CA ALA A 99 -1.07 -16.00 -11.94
C ALA A 99 -2.47 -15.84 -11.31
N ARG A 100 -2.70 -16.41 -10.13
CA ARG A 100 -3.93 -16.21 -9.38
C ARG A 100 -4.04 -14.77 -8.83
N CYS A 101 -2.93 -14.19 -8.40
CA CYS A 101 -2.85 -12.84 -7.89
C CYS A 101 -2.91 -11.82 -9.03
N ASP A 102 -2.25 -12.12 -10.14
CA ASP A 102 -2.13 -11.26 -11.32
C ASP A 102 -3.50 -10.92 -11.94
N ARG A 103 -4.49 -11.79 -11.80
CA ARG A 103 -5.85 -11.54 -12.29
C ARG A 103 -6.50 -10.28 -11.72
N CYS A 104 -6.14 -9.93 -10.49
CA CYS A 104 -6.66 -8.73 -9.84
C CYS A 104 -5.57 -7.67 -9.66
N HIS A 105 -4.37 -8.10 -9.24
CA HIS A 105 -3.26 -7.19 -8.95
C HIS A 105 -2.41 -6.82 -10.18
N GLY A 106 -2.83 -7.24 -11.38
CA GLY A 106 -2.13 -6.95 -12.65
C GLY A 106 -0.91 -7.82 -12.87
N VAL A 107 -0.49 -7.92 -14.12
CA VAL A 107 0.67 -8.72 -14.52
C VAL A 107 1.91 -8.25 -13.74
N ASN A 108 2.62 -9.20 -13.15
CA ASN A 108 3.76 -8.94 -12.27
C ASN A 108 3.43 -8.02 -11.07
N GLY A 109 2.17 -8.00 -10.63
CA GLY A 109 1.74 -7.17 -9.49
C GLY A 109 1.58 -5.69 -9.81
N ASN A 110 1.48 -5.29 -11.08
CA ASN A 110 1.31 -3.91 -11.52
C ASN A 110 -0.18 -3.63 -11.80
N SER A 111 -0.98 -3.51 -10.74
CA SER A 111 -2.39 -3.14 -10.87
C SER A 111 -2.55 -1.73 -11.44
N THR A 112 -3.52 -1.58 -12.34
CA THR A 112 -4.03 -0.29 -12.84
C THR A 112 -5.41 0.03 -12.29
N ASP A 113 -5.98 -0.85 -11.46
CA ASP A 113 -7.26 -0.64 -10.79
C ASP A 113 -7.03 0.12 -9.48
N PRO A 114 -7.61 1.32 -9.30
CA PRO A 114 -7.43 2.11 -8.08
C PRO A 114 -8.01 1.45 -6.82
N MET A 115 -8.86 0.45 -6.97
CA MET A 115 -9.41 -0.32 -5.84
C MET A 115 -8.55 -1.55 -5.47
N VAL A 116 -7.56 -1.88 -6.28
CA VAL A 116 -6.69 -3.04 -6.09
C VAL A 116 -5.23 -2.57 -6.01
N PRO A 117 -4.54 -2.77 -4.90
CA PRO A 117 -3.19 -2.26 -4.75
C PRO A 117 -2.21 -2.95 -5.71
N ALA A 118 -1.26 -2.19 -6.22
CA ALA A 118 -0.08 -2.75 -6.84
C ALA A 118 0.75 -3.48 -5.78
N LEU A 119 1.25 -4.65 -6.12
CA LEU A 119 2.10 -5.48 -5.26
C LEU A 119 3.58 -5.39 -5.67
N ALA A 120 3.85 -4.97 -6.91
CA ALA A 120 5.20 -4.81 -7.43
C ALA A 120 6.02 -3.88 -6.54
N GLY A 121 7.23 -4.29 -6.18
CA GLY A 121 8.12 -3.51 -5.34
C GLY A 121 7.76 -3.50 -3.84
N GLN A 122 6.69 -4.19 -3.41
CA GLN A 122 6.39 -4.34 -1.98
C GLN A 122 7.31 -5.41 -1.36
N ARG A 123 7.66 -5.22 -0.10
CA ARG A 123 8.51 -6.17 0.64
C ARG A 123 7.81 -7.53 0.83
N ALA A 124 8.58 -8.60 0.69
CA ALA A 124 8.07 -9.95 0.82
C ALA A 124 7.53 -10.26 2.22
N ASP A 125 8.21 -9.79 3.28
CA ASP A 125 7.79 -9.96 4.67
C ASP A 125 6.46 -9.28 4.96
N TRP A 126 6.24 -8.09 4.40
CA TRP A 126 4.96 -7.40 4.49
C TRP A 126 3.84 -8.17 3.77
N LEU A 127 4.09 -8.62 2.54
CA LEU A 127 3.11 -9.40 1.77
C LEU A 127 2.72 -10.69 2.50
N GLU A 128 3.68 -11.40 3.08
CA GLU A 128 3.43 -12.60 3.88
C GLU A 128 2.54 -12.30 5.09
N GLN A 129 2.88 -11.27 5.87
CA GLN A 129 2.07 -10.87 7.03
C GLN A 129 0.63 -10.52 6.64
N VAL A 130 0.44 -9.75 5.56
CA VAL A 130 -0.89 -9.36 5.10
C VAL A 130 -1.70 -10.57 4.63
N LEU A 131 -1.09 -11.51 3.91
CA LEU A 131 -1.74 -12.75 3.51
C LEU A 131 -2.16 -13.59 4.72
N LEU A 132 -1.33 -13.68 5.75
CA LEU A 132 -1.66 -14.35 7.01
C LEU A 132 -2.84 -13.67 7.74
N LEU A 133 -2.91 -12.33 7.73
CA LEU A 133 -4.02 -11.58 8.29
C LEU A 133 -5.35 -11.84 7.54
N TYR A 134 -5.32 -11.92 6.21
CA TYR A 134 -6.50 -12.32 5.43
C TYR A 134 -6.88 -13.78 5.70
N ARG A 135 -5.88 -14.66 5.79
CA ARG A 135 -6.10 -16.09 6.10
C ARG A 135 -6.74 -16.30 7.48
N SER A 136 -6.30 -15.56 8.49
CA SER A 136 -6.86 -15.65 9.85
C SER A 136 -8.21 -14.93 10.02
N GLY A 137 -8.61 -14.10 9.06
CA GLY A 137 -9.81 -13.26 9.13
C GLY A 137 -9.63 -11.99 9.96
N ALA A 138 -8.42 -11.72 10.48
CA ALA A 138 -8.09 -10.47 11.18
C ALA A 138 -8.15 -9.27 10.23
N ARG A 139 -7.81 -9.46 8.95
CA ARG A 139 -8.02 -8.49 7.89
C ARG A 139 -9.10 -9.00 6.94
N LYS A 140 -10.09 -8.15 6.63
CA LYS A 140 -11.24 -8.53 5.82
C LYS A 140 -11.18 -7.88 4.44
N SER A 141 -11.42 -8.68 3.42
CA SER A 141 -11.68 -8.26 2.04
C SER A 141 -12.45 -9.38 1.36
N VAL A 142 -13.55 -9.04 0.71
CA VAL A 142 -14.38 -10.04 -0.02
C VAL A 142 -13.53 -10.72 -1.09
N ALA A 143 -12.79 -9.95 -1.88
CA ALA A 143 -11.94 -10.47 -2.95
C ALA A 143 -10.80 -11.36 -2.42
N MET A 144 -10.04 -10.88 -1.42
CA MET A 144 -8.91 -11.62 -0.86
C MET A 144 -9.34 -12.81 -0.01
N SER A 145 -10.53 -12.79 0.57
CA SER A 145 -11.06 -13.92 1.35
C SER A 145 -11.56 -15.05 0.45
N ALA A 146 -12.02 -14.76 -0.75
CA ALA A 146 -12.46 -15.75 -1.73
C ALA A 146 -11.30 -16.61 -2.29
N THR A 147 -10.08 -16.08 -2.32
CA THR A 147 -8.89 -16.84 -2.75
C THR A 147 -8.51 -17.96 -1.77
N ARG A 148 -9.12 -17.98 -0.59
CA ARG A 148 -8.88 -18.96 0.48
C ARG A 148 -9.56 -20.31 0.26
N SER A 149 -10.58 -20.37 -0.60
CA SER A 149 -11.45 -21.55 -0.77
C SER A 149 -10.99 -22.55 -1.82
N SER A 150 -9.81 -22.37 -2.40
CA SER A 150 -9.30 -23.19 -3.52
C SER A 150 -8.11 -24.07 -3.11
N SER A 151 -8.15 -24.62 -1.90
CA SER A 151 -7.18 -25.64 -1.43
C SER A 151 -7.87 -26.97 -1.29
#